data_d0e5a9b83bbe82d8bf8073d6e470f19b
#
_entry.id   d0e5a9b83bbe82d8bf8073d6e470f19b
#
_cell.length_a   1.000
_cell.length_b   1.000
_cell.length_c   1.000
_cell.angle_alpha   90.00
_cell.angle_beta   90.00
_cell.angle_gamma   90.00
#
_symmetry.space_group_name_H-M   'P 1'
#
loop_
_entity.id
_entity.type
_entity.pdbx_description
1 polymer ?
#
loop_
_entity_poly.entity_id
_entity_poly.type
_entity_poly.pdbx_seq_one_letter_code
_entity_poly.pdbx_strand_id
1 'polypeptide(L)'
;PSAITVHEDILHTLSSDTTLRSDIQKELKKLNHSDACSIASLLSADHPVSSHSFYRLLRVLQFVPVLSLGLLYVTSSVWFLWLMLVGLLVNLILHYRKKTEMQAYLFSVPQLLNLLKQSEKLAKRPLCLSVDKEITGVLADLISLRKRLASFRMGIRLENDLVLIAYFFTELLNMFFLLEAISTSRAFFLLQGKQQKIEQVFRFFGLVDVLCSVSMFRESLPYHSLPGRCREGESFHVADIYHPLIDHCVSNTVTLHGKSVLITGSNMSGKTSFIRSIGVCQLAAEALNTCFARSFRYPSGMRLASAIHMEDSLLEGKSFFLQEVQTIKEMIDLSREGNHLFLLDELFKGTNTVERIAIAKAVLSALIRQRNIVFVSTHDIELASLLKDEYDLYHFCENVENGVLSFDYKLKPGPVTERNAIRILEICGYPQEVVQEAYSAVGQTSQL
;
A
#
# COMPACT_ATOMS: atom_id res chain seq x y z
N PRO A 1 7.25 -5.23 15.99
CA PRO A 1 6.08 -4.33 16.09
C PRO A 1 6.15 -3.33 14.95
N SER A 2 4.99 -3.04 14.31
CA SER A 2 4.91 -2.00 13.30
C SER A 2 5.23 -0.63 13.93
N ALA A 3 5.68 0.34 13.12
CA ALA A 3 5.90 1.71 13.61
C ALA A 3 4.65 2.28 14.30
N ILE A 4 3.46 1.87 13.88
CA ILE A 4 2.17 2.29 14.45
C ILE A 4 1.97 1.73 15.86
N THR A 5 2.36 0.48 16.10
CA THR A 5 2.25 -0.14 17.45
C THR A 5 3.03 0.64 18.51
N VAL A 6 4.18 1.20 18.14
CA VAL A 6 5.03 1.98 19.06
C VAL A 6 4.39 3.34 19.40
N HIS A 7 3.48 3.84 18.57
CA HIS A 7 2.88 5.17 18.72
C HIS A 7 1.38 5.13 19.05
N GLU A 8 0.92 4.06 19.72
CA GLU A 8 -0.50 3.90 20.06
C GLU A 8 -1.03 5.02 20.97
N ASP A 9 -0.21 5.52 21.91
CA ASP A 9 -0.58 6.65 22.78
C ASP A 9 -0.85 7.94 21.95
N ILE A 10 -0.09 8.12 20.86
CA ILE A 10 -0.29 9.27 19.94
C ILE A 10 -1.61 9.10 19.21
N LEU A 11 -1.92 7.90 18.73
CA LEU A 11 -3.19 7.59 18.05
C LEU A 11 -4.38 7.85 18.97
N HIS A 12 -4.29 7.42 20.23
CA HIS A 12 -5.34 7.68 21.22
C HIS A 12 -5.55 9.18 21.44
N THR A 13 -4.47 9.96 21.54
CA THR A 13 -4.55 11.42 21.69
C THR A 13 -5.15 12.08 20.45
N LEU A 14 -4.76 11.65 19.24
CA LEU A 14 -5.31 12.17 17.98
C LEU A 14 -6.79 11.82 17.79
N SER A 15 -7.25 10.69 18.31
CA SER A 15 -8.66 10.31 18.29
C SER A 15 -9.49 11.11 19.28
N SER A 16 -8.94 11.43 20.46
CA SER A 16 -9.67 12.18 21.52
C SER A 16 -9.69 13.69 21.27
N ASP A 17 -8.63 14.26 20.66
CA ASP A 17 -8.54 15.70 20.37
C ASP A 17 -8.63 15.98 18.86
N THR A 18 -9.88 16.15 18.39
CA THR A 18 -10.20 16.44 16.99
C THR A 18 -9.67 17.81 16.53
N THR A 19 -9.54 18.77 17.44
CA THR A 19 -9.03 20.12 17.13
C THR A 19 -7.53 20.07 16.83
N LEU A 20 -6.77 19.43 17.71
CA LEU A 20 -5.34 19.18 17.51
C LEU A 20 -5.08 18.43 16.21
N ARG A 21 -5.84 17.35 15.97
CA ARG A 21 -5.73 16.58 14.73
C ARG A 21 -6.00 17.43 13.48
N SER A 22 -7.09 18.22 13.48
CA SER A 22 -7.44 19.10 12.37
C SER A 22 -6.32 20.12 12.08
N ASP A 23 -5.69 20.65 13.10
CA ASP A 23 -4.61 21.59 12.93
C ASP A 23 -3.33 20.94 12.40
N ILE A 24 -3.01 19.71 12.81
CA ILE A 24 -1.91 18.93 12.22
C ILE A 24 -2.19 18.66 10.75
N GLN A 25 -3.40 18.24 10.41
CA GLN A 25 -3.82 17.98 9.02
C GLN A 25 -3.73 19.21 8.12
N LYS A 26 -4.03 20.42 8.63
CA LYS A 26 -3.86 21.68 7.86
C LYS A 26 -2.40 21.89 7.46
N GLU A 27 -1.44 21.50 8.30
CA GLU A 27 -0.02 21.61 7.95
C GLU A 27 0.41 20.51 6.98
N LEU A 28 -0.09 19.26 7.18
CA LEU A 28 0.17 18.13 6.29
C LEU A 28 -0.36 18.38 4.87
N LYS A 29 -1.58 18.92 4.73
CA LYS A 29 -2.18 19.24 3.43
C LYS A 29 -1.38 20.21 2.58
N LYS A 30 -0.50 21.03 3.17
CA LYS A 30 0.36 21.96 2.43
C LYS A 30 1.44 21.27 1.58
N LEU A 31 1.67 19.99 1.82
CA LEU A 31 2.53 19.12 0.99
C LEU A 31 1.75 18.20 0.04
N ASN A 32 0.43 18.19 0.11
CA ASN A 32 -0.41 17.34 -0.75
C ASN A 32 -0.58 17.95 -2.16
N HIS A 33 0.50 17.91 -2.95
CA HIS A 33 0.54 18.32 -4.36
C HIS A 33 1.17 17.20 -5.18
N SER A 34 0.82 17.12 -6.47
CA SER A 34 1.38 16.16 -7.42
C SER A 34 2.92 16.15 -7.43
N ASP A 35 3.53 17.31 -7.22
CA ASP A 35 4.98 17.47 -7.25
C ASP A 35 5.66 16.99 -5.94
N ALA A 36 4.92 16.70 -4.88
CA ALA A 36 5.50 16.22 -3.62
C ALA A 36 6.24 14.87 -3.78
N CYS A 37 5.79 14.03 -4.72
CA CYS A 37 6.45 12.76 -5.05
C CYS A 37 7.88 12.96 -5.56
N SER A 38 8.20 14.15 -6.10
CA SER A 38 9.55 14.46 -6.60
C SER A 38 10.61 14.53 -5.49
N ILE A 39 10.22 14.66 -4.21
CA ILE A 39 11.17 14.56 -3.07
C ILE A 39 11.81 13.17 -3.01
N ALA A 40 11.07 12.11 -3.35
CA ALA A 40 11.58 10.74 -3.36
C ALA A 40 12.77 10.58 -4.33
N SER A 41 12.79 11.31 -5.45
CA SER A 41 13.91 11.30 -6.39
C SER A 41 15.21 11.87 -5.80
N LEU A 42 15.11 12.75 -4.79
CA LEU A 42 16.29 13.25 -4.06
C LEU A 42 16.86 12.21 -3.08
N LEU A 43 16.06 11.22 -2.69
CA LEU A 43 16.45 10.19 -1.72
C LEU A 43 16.94 8.91 -2.40
N SER A 44 16.43 8.59 -3.60
CA SER A 44 16.62 7.30 -4.28
C SER A 44 17.74 7.28 -5.33
N ALA A 45 18.25 8.43 -5.79
CA ALA A 45 19.18 8.47 -6.90
C ALA A 45 20.64 8.65 -6.45
N ASP A 46 21.54 7.94 -7.12
CA ASP A 46 22.94 8.36 -7.22
C ASP A 46 22.95 9.74 -7.91
N HIS A 47 23.00 10.79 -7.12
CA HIS A 47 23.00 12.16 -7.63
C HIS A 47 24.21 12.37 -8.53
N PRO A 48 24.07 13.03 -9.68
CA PRO A 48 25.21 13.39 -10.50
C PRO A 48 26.13 14.26 -9.63
N VAL A 49 27.28 13.70 -9.30
CA VAL A 49 28.29 14.36 -8.45
C VAL A 49 28.76 15.60 -9.20
N SER A 50 28.22 16.76 -8.83
CA SER A 50 28.72 18.02 -9.36
C SER A 50 30.10 18.26 -8.74
N SER A 51 31.16 18.02 -9.51
CA SER A 51 32.53 18.26 -9.07
C SER A 51 32.71 19.74 -8.74
N HIS A 52 33.42 20.03 -7.63
CA HIS A 52 33.82 21.38 -7.26
C HIS A 52 34.53 22.13 -8.40
N SER A 53 35.30 21.39 -9.22
CA SER A 53 35.97 21.92 -10.41
C SER A 53 34.99 22.32 -11.49
N PHE A 54 33.93 21.55 -11.72
CA PHE A 54 32.89 21.85 -12.69
C PHE A 54 32.10 23.11 -12.30
N TYR A 55 31.73 23.24 -11.02
CA TYR A 55 31.06 24.45 -10.51
C TYR A 55 31.93 25.72 -10.71
N ARG A 56 33.26 25.63 -10.45
CA ARG A 56 34.20 26.74 -10.69
C ARG A 56 34.28 27.07 -12.20
N LEU A 57 34.34 26.05 -13.04
CA LEU A 57 34.33 26.23 -14.50
C LEU A 57 33.09 27.00 -14.97
N LEU A 58 31.89 26.60 -14.53
CA LEU A 58 30.65 27.32 -14.89
C LEU A 58 30.69 28.79 -14.47
N ARG A 59 31.27 29.08 -13.26
CA ARG A 59 31.44 30.44 -12.78
C ARG A 59 32.42 31.29 -13.60
N VAL A 60 33.41 30.68 -14.20
CA VAL A 60 34.33 31.40 -15.10
C VAL A 60 33.67 31.63 -16.46
N LEU A 61 33.05 30.57 -17.02
CA LEU A 61 32.40 30.62 -18.33
C LEU A 61 31.29 31.66 -18.42
N GLN A 62 30.53 31.93 -17.34
CA GLN A 62 29.47 32.94 -17.34
C GLN A 62 29.98 34.36 -17.68
N PHE A 63 31.25 34.66 -17.36
CA PHE A 63 31.83 36.01 -17.59
C PHE A 63 32.56 36.12 -18.93
N VAL A 64 32.90 35.01 -19.60
CA VAL A 64 33.65 35.04 -20.86
C VAL A 64 32.96 35.87 -21.94
N PRO A 65 31.65 35.78 -22.24
CA PRO A 65 30.99 36.61 -23.24
C PRO A 65 31.02 38.10 -22.88
N VAL A 66 30.83 38.45 -21.62
CA VAL A 66 30.80 39.86 -21.12
C VAL A 66 32.19 40.50 -21.19
N LEU A 67 33.20 39.76 -20.73
CA LEU A 67 34.60 40.24 -20.81
C LEU A 67 35.09 40.39 -22.26
N SER A 68 34.71 39.43 -23.12
CA SER A 68 35.05 39.51 -24.55
C SER A 68 34.39 40.71 -25.22
N LEU A 69 33.14 41.06 -24.84
CA LEU A 69 32.46 42.26 -25.33
C LEU A 69 33.17 43.54 -24.89
N GLY A 70 33.58 43.62 -23.62
CA GLY A 70 34.33 44.73 -23.09
C GLY A 70 35.68 44.91 -23.76
N LEU A 71 36.43 43.82 -23.99
CA LEU A 71 37.70 43.85 -24.73
C LEU A 71 37.52 44.18 -26.20
N LEU A 72 36.47 43.74 -26.84
CA LEU A 72 36.12 44.13 -28.21
C LEU A 72 35.94 45.66 -28.34
N TYR A 73 35.21 46.24 -27.35
CA TYR A 73 34.99 47.70 -27.31
C TYR A 73 36.32 48.48 -27.15
N VAL A 74 37.21 48.01 -26.28
CA VAL A 74 38.47 48.70 -25.96
C VAL A 74 39.51 48.52 -27.08
N THR A 75 39.62 47.31 -27.64
CA THR A 75 40.69 46.96 -28.57
C THR A 75 40.28 47.02 -30.05
N SER A 76 38.96 47.04 -30.37
CA SER A 76 38.37 46.95 -31.69
C SER A 76 38.85 45.73 -32.51
N SER A 77 39.32 44.68 -31.83
CA SER A 77 39.89 43.49 -32.47
C SER A 77 38.82 42.42 -32.69
N VAL A 78 38.67 41.97 -33.94
CA VAL A 78 37.70 40.95 -34.36
C VAL A 78 37.86 39.60 -33.64
N TRP A 79 39.04 39.30 -33.09
CA TRP A 79 39.28 38.09 -32.32
C TRP A 79 38.41 37.98 -31.09
N PHE A 80 38.11 39.11 -30.43
CA PHE A 80 37.22 39.15 -29.24
C PHE A 80 35.75 38.94 -29.61
N LEU A 81 35.34 39.29 -30.86
CA LEU A 81 34.02 38.93 -31.36
C LEU A 81 33.89 37.42 -31.51
N TRP A 82 34.88 36.77 -32.11
CA TRP A 82 34.89 35.32 -32.22
C TRP A 82 34.90 34.63 -30.83
N LEU A 83 35.68 35.12 -29.89
CA LEU A 83 35.72 34.60 -28.51
C LEU A 83 34.37 34.75 -27.81
N MET A 84 33.66 35.85 -28.00
CA MET A 84 32.30 36.07 -27.51
C MET A 84 31.31 35.05 -28.09
N LEU A 85 31.32 34.90 -29.40
CA LEU A 85 30.40 33.94 -30.09
C LEU A 85 30.66 32.50 -29.68
N VAL A 86 31.91 32.07 -29.59
CA VAL A 86 32.26 30.73 -29.08
C VAL A 86 31.87 30.57 -27.62
N GLY A 87 32.09 31.56 -26.77
CA GLY A 87 31.68 31.54 -25.38
C GLY A 87 30.16 31.41 -25.23
N LEU A 88 29.37 32.13 -26.02
CA LEU A 88 27.92 32.03 -26.07
C LEU A 88 27.46 30.64 -26.53
N LEU A 89 28.08 30.09 -27.54
CA LEU A 89 27.76 28.75 -28.04
C LEU A 89 28.05 27.67 -26.97
N VAL A 90 29.19 27.78 -26.30
CA VAL A 90 29.54 26.88 -25.20
C VAL A 90 28.51 26.99 -24.05
N ASN A 91 28.13 28.21 -23.68
CA ASN A 91 27.12 28.43 -22.63
C ASN A 91 25.76 27.84 -23.03
N LEU A 92 25.36 28.00 -24.30
CA LEU A 92 24.14 27.44 -24.83
C LEU A 92 24.13 25.91 -24.74
N ILE A 93 25.20 25.26 -25.18
CA ILE A 93 25.33 23.79 -25.11
C ILE A 93 25.29 23.31 -23.66
N LEU A 94 26.01 23.97 -22.76
CA LEU A 94 26.04 23.61 -21.35
C LEU A 94 24.67 23.84 -20.66
N HIS A 95 23.97 24.92 -21.00
CA HIS A 95 22.63 25.20 -20.50
C HIS A 95 21.66 24.07 -20.87
N TYR A 96 21.56 23.71 -22.14
CA TYR A 96 20.61 22.66 -22.59
C TYR A 96 20.99 21.27 -22.08
N ARG A 97 22.27 20.89 -22.07
CA ARG A 97 22.69 19.59 -21.51
C ARG A 97 22.37 19.50 -20.01
N LYS A 98 22.60 20.57 -19.26
CA LYS A 98 22.28 20.58 -17.84
C LYS A 98 20.77 20.67 -17.57
N LYS A 99 20.04 21.39 -18.37
CA LYS A 99 18.59 21.51 -18.25
C LYS A 99 17.91 20.12 -18.37
N THR A 100 18.30 19.30 -19.34
CA THR A 100 17.76 17.93 -19.51
C THR A 100 18.13 16.99 -18.36
N GLU A 101 19.37 17.02 -17.88
CA GLU A 101 19.80 16.21 -16.74
C GLU A 101 19.11 16.58 -15.42
N MET A 102 18.70 17.82 -15.27
CA MET A 102 18.26 18.42 -14.02
C MET A 102 16.75 18.67 -13.93
N GLN A 103 15.99 18.46 -15.01
CA GLN A 103 14.53 18.67 -15.00
C GLN A 103 13.83 17.89 -13.88
N ALA A 104 14.24 16.65 -13.61
CA ALA A 104 13.71 15.83 -12.53
C ALA A 104 13.94 16.45 -11.13
N TYR A 105 14.99 17.29 -10.97
CA TYR A 105 15.36 17.86 -9.68
C TYR A 105 14.85 19.29 -9.46
N LEU A 106 14.46 19.97 -10.53
CA LEU A 106 13.95 21.35 -10.47
C LEU A 106 12.71 21.49 -9.59
N PHE A 107 11.85 20.47 -9.62
CA PHE A 107 10.65 20.42 -8.80
C PHE A 107 10.93 19.92 -7.37
N SER A 108 11.99 19.14 -7.17
CA SER A 108 12.30 18.50 -5.90
C SER A 108 12.83 19.48 -4.84
N VAL A 109 13.63 20.48 -5.23
CA VAL A 109 14.20 21.43 -4.27
C VAL A 109 13.15 22.33 -3.62
N PRO A 110 12.20 22.95 -4.34
CA PRO A 110 11.11 23.70 -3.73
C PRO A 110 10.26 22.86 -2.77
N GLN A 111 9.99 21.61 -3.14
CA GLN A 111 9.23 20.67 -2.30
C GLN A 111 10.02 20.28 -1.04
N LEU A 112 11.33 20.08 -1.14
CA LEU A 112 12.20 19.88 0.02
C LEU A 112 12.13 21.09 0.98
N LEU A 113 12.18 22.31 0.45
CA LEU A 113 12.06 23.52 1.28
C LEU A 113 10.71 23.61 1.99
N ASN A 114 9.65 23.21 1.31
CA ASN A 114 8.31 23.15 1.90
C ASN A 114 8.24 22.06 2.98
N LEU A 115 8.77 20.84 2.69
CA LEU A 115 8.87 19.77 3.68
C LEU A 115 9.59 20.23 4.96
N LEU A 116 10.76 20.84 4.84
CA LEU A 116 11.52 21.36 5.98
C LEU A 116 10.73 22.40 6.79
N LYS A 117 10.03 23.30 6.10
CA LYS A 117 9.20 24.33 6.73
C LYS A 117 8.02 23.75 7.49
N GLN A 118 7.31 22.78 6.91
CA GLN A 118 6.15 22.17 7.57
C GLN A 118 6.59 21.24 8.71
N SER A 119 7.67 20.47 8.52
CA SER A 119 8.24 19.63 9.57
C SER A 119 8.70 20.43 10.78
N GLU A 120 9.27 21.62 10.59
CA GLU A 120 9.63 22.55 11.68
C GLU A 120 8.40 23.00 12.49
N LYS A 121 7.26 23.24 11.82
CA LYS A 121 6.02 23.61 12.51
C LYS A 121 5.42 22.43 13.28
N LEU A 122 5.46 21.23 12.69
CA LEU A 122 4.99 20.02 13.35
C LEU A 122 5.85 19.66 14.56
N ALA A 123 7.18 19.77 14.46
CA ALA A 123 8.12 19.49 15.55
C ALA A 123 7.96 20.43 16.75
N LYS A 124 7.33 21.61 16.59
CA LYS A 124 6.98 22.51 17.71
C LYS A 124 5.82 22.00 18.55
N ARG A 125 5.07 21.02 18.07
CA ARG A 125 3.96 20.41 18.80
C ARG A 125 4.47 19.24 19.64
N PRO A 126 4.25 19.20 20.96
CA PRO A 126 4.78 18.15 21.83
C PRO A 126 4.38 16.73 21.37
N LEU A 127 3.14 16.56 20.89
CA LEU A 127 2.65 15.29 20.37
C LEU A 127 3.43 14.81 19.14
N CYS A 128 3.70 15.69 18.18
CA CYS A 128 4.49 15.34 16.99
C CYS A 128 5.96 15.11 17.35
N LEU A 129 6.51 15.86 18.32
CA LEU A 129 7.88 15.68 18.79
C LEU A 129 8.09 14.31 19.43
N SER A 130 7.06 13.72 20.05
CA SER A 130 7.16 12.37 20.63
C SER A 130 7.33 11.26 19.59
N VAL A 131 7.02 11.54 18.33
CA VAL A 131 7.24 10.61 17.18
C VAL A 131 8.73 10.40 16.91
N ASP A 132 9.50 11.49 16.93
CA ASP A 132 10.97 11.48 16.80
C ASP A 132 11.57 12.60 17.65
N LYS A 133 12.17 12.25 18.78
CA LYS A 133 12.75 13.20 19.72
C LYS A 133 14.00 13.91 19.19
N GLU A 134 14.69 13.32 18.23
CA GLU A 134 15.92 13.86 17.65
C GLU A 134 15.64 14.81 16.49
N ILE A 135 14.39 14.86 16.00
CA ILE A 135 14.03 15.62 14.80
C ILE A 135 14.37 17.12 14.90
N THR A 136 14.28 17.70 16.10
CA THR A 136 14.61 19.12 16.32
C THR A 136 16.07 19.42 16.05
N GLY A 137 16.99 18.54 16.46
CA GLY A 137 18.42 18.64 16.16
C GLY A 137 18.70 18.50 14.66
N VAL A 138 18.07 17.55 14.01
CA VAL A 138 18.19 17.34 12.57
C VAL A 138 17.67 18.54 11.78
N LEU A 139 16.53 19.10 12.16
CA LEU A 139 15.96 20.29 11.54
C LEU A 139 16.86 21.52 11.75
N ALA A 140 17.45 21.70 12.94
CA ALA A 140 18.39 22.78 13.22
C ALA A 140 19.62 22.73 12.28
N ASP A 141 20.18 21.55 12.05
CA ASP A 141 21.28 21.36 11.11
C ASP A 141 20.91 21.66 9.65
N LEU A 142 19.63 21.49 9.31
CA LEU A 142 19.12 21.76 7.97
C LEU A 142 18.61 23.20 7.77
N ILE A 143 18.50 24.01 8.84
CA ILE A 143 18.09 25.43 8.75
C ILE A 143 19.05 26.23 7.86
N SER A 144 20.35 26.01 8.00
CA SER A 144 21.36 26.68 7.17
C SER A 144 21.21 26.32 5.68
N LEU A 145 20.89 25.07 5.41
CA LEU A 145 20.57 24.58 4.07
C LEU A 145 19.34 25.27 3.50
N ARG A 146 18.25 25.33 4.28
CA ARG A 146 17.00 25.99 3.88
C ARG A 146 17.23 27.45 3.50
N LYS A 147 17.98 28.23 4.31
CA LYS A 147 18.31 29.63 4.03
C LYS A 147 19.12 29.79 2.74
N ARG A 148 20.08 28.88 2.48
CA ARG A 148 20.94 28.95 1.29
C ARG A 148 20.21 28.48 0.03
N LEU A 149 19.26 27.56 0.15
CA LEU A 149 18.41 27.09 -0.95
C LEU A 149 17.20 28.01 -1.19
N ALA A 150 16.79 28.84 -0.24
CA ALA A 150 15.65 29.75 -0.38
C ALA A 150 15.84 30.78 -1.52
N SER A 151 17.10 31.10 -1.89
CA SER A 151 17.39 31.91 -3.09
C SER A 151 17.19 31.15 -4.40
N PHE A 152 16.93 29.84 -4.32
CA PHE A 152 16.67 28.96 -5.45
C PHE A 152 15.20 29.12 -5.88
N ARG A 153 14.87 30.25 -6.50
CA ARG A 153 13.56 30.47 -7.09
C ARG A 153 13.56 29.93 -8.52
N MET A 154 12.95 28.78 -8.73
CA MET A 154 12.72 28.27 -10.08
C MET A 154 11.26 27.86 -10.27
N GLY A 155 10.78 28.09 -11.49
CA GLY A 155 9.46 27.71 -11.94
C GLY A 155 8.46 28.86 -11.87
N ILE A 156 8.53 29.77 -12.83
CA ILE A 156 7.41 30.64 -13.14
C ILE A 156 6.36 29.76 -13.78
N ARG A 157 5.21 29.51 -13.10
CA ARG A 157 4.06 28.89 -13.74
C ARG A 157 3.52 29.85 -14.82
N LEU A 158 3.41 29.36 -16.04
CA LEU A 158 2.91 30.11 -17.20
C LEU A 158 1.37 30.19 -17.09
N GLU A 159 0.90 31.23 -16.40
CA GLU A 159 -0.56 31.44 -16.24
C GLU A 159 -1.09 32.64 -17.06
N ASN A 160 -0.21 33.54 -17.55
CA ASN A 160 -0.60 34.73 -18.32
C ASN A 160 0.47 35.14 -19.33
N ASP A 161 0.08 35.92 -20.38
CA ASP A 161 0.97 36.41 -21.46
C ASP A 161 2.17 37.23 -20.95
N LEU A 162 2.01 38.01 -19.90
CA LEU A 162 3.09 38.76 -19.27
C LEU A 162 4.14 37.82 -18.62
N VAL A 163 3.69 36.67 -18.12
CA VAL A 163 4.56 35.65 -17.56
C VAL A 163 5.36 34.95 -18.66
N LEU A 164 4.78 34.79 -19.85
CA LEU A 164 5.47 34.23 -21.02
C LEU A 164 6.64 35.14 -21.46
N ILE A 165 6.43 36.45 -21.53
CA ILE A 165 7.49 37.43 -21.85
C ILE A 165 8.59 37.40 -20.79
N ALA A 166 8.23 37.41 -19.50
CA ALA A 166 9.19 37.30 -18.40
C ALA A 166 9.96 35.97 -18.44
N TYR A 167 9.32 34.86 -18.80
CA TYR A 167 9.97 33.58 -19.01
C TYR A 167 11.00 33.63 -20.13
N PHE A 168 10.67 34.26 -21.27
CA PHE A 168 11.59 34.41 -22.39
C PHE A 168 12.83 35.19 -21.98
N PHE A 169 12.67 36.31 -21.25
CA PHE A 169 13.79 37.09 -20.73
C PHE A 169 14.65 36.31 -19.72
N THR A 170 14.02 35.58 -18.81
CA THR A 170 14.76 34.76 -17.85
C THR A 170 15.49 33.61 -18.51
N GLU A 171 14.91 32.98 -19.54
CA GLU A 171 15.57 31.94 -20.31
C GLU A 171 16.78 32.49 -21.08
N LEU A 172 16.64 33.69 -21.66
CA LEU A 172 17.73 34.36 -22.36
C LEU A 172 18.89 34.68 -21.39
N LEU A 173 18.58 35.19 -20.19
CA LEU A 173 19.59 35.42 -19.15
C LEU A 173 20.23 34.12 -18.65
N ASN A 174 19.45 33.06 -18.54
CA ASN A 174 19.96 31.74 -18.17
C ASN A 174 20.93 31.16 -19.21
N MET A 175 20.65 31.35 -20.51
CA MET A 175 21.53 30.94 -21.59
C MET A 175 22.85 31.76 -21.59
N PHE A 176 22.78 33.08 -21.40
CA PHE A 176 23.96 33.95 -21.40
C PHE A 176 24.84 33.73 -20.18
N PHE A 177 24.24 33.66 -18.96
CA PHE A 177 24.95 33.69 -17.70
C PHE A 177 24.98 32.38 -16.94
N LEU A 178 24.43 31.28 -17.51
CA LEU A 178 24.37 29.95 -16.87
C LEU A 178 23.77 29.96 -15.44
N LEU A 179 22.88 30.93 -15.14
CA LEU A 179 22.37 31.15 -13.79
C LEU A 179 21.69 29.92 -13.20
N GLU A 180 20.90 29.24 -14.03
CA GLU A 180 20.21 28.00 -13.66
C GLU A 180 21.20 26.86 -13.40
N ALA A 181 22.16 26.64 -14.31
CA ALA A 181 23.17 25.60 -14.16
C ALA A 181 24.07 25.81 -12.94
N ILE A 182 24.40 27.06 -12.62
CA ILE A 182 25.19 27.42 -11.45
C ILE A 182 24.39 27.24 -10.16
N SER A 183 23.13 27.69 -10.12
CA SER A 183 22.27 27.60 -8.93
C SER A 183 21.93 26.14 -8.61
N THR A 184 21.62 25.32 -9.60
CA THR A 184 21.37 23.88 -9.43
C THR A 184 22.61 23.12 -8.98
N SER A 185 23.77 23.37 -9.63
CA SER A 185 25.03 22.75 -9.19
C SER A 185 25.38 23.14 -7.74
N ARG A 186 25.10 24.38 -7.32
CA ARG A 186 25.25 24.81 -5.92
C ARG A 186 24.28 24.09 -4.99
N ALA A 187 23.03 23.90 -5.39
CA ALA A 187 22.02 23.20 -4.60
C ALA A 187 22.47 21.76 -4.35
N PHE A 188 22.92 21.03 -5.38
CA PHE A 188 23.43 19.66 -5.23
C PHE A 188 24.62 19.58 -4.30
N PHE A 189 25.56 20.51 -4.43
CA PHE A 189 26.72 20.56 -3.53
C PHE A 189 26.30 20.75 -2.08
N LEU A 190 25.29 21.57 -1.82
CA LEU A 190 24.76 21.82 -0.47
C LEU A 190 23.96 20.61 0.08
N LEU A 191 23.37 19.79 -0.78
CA LEU A 191 22.62 18.58 -0.41
C LEU A 191 23.55 17.38 -0.16
N GLN A 192 24.76 17.41 -0.73
CA GLN A 192 25.72 16.33 -0.59
C GLN A 192 26.05 16.06 0.87
N GLY A 193 25.99 14.79 1.29
CA GLY A 193 26.22 14.36 2.68
C GLY A 193 25.08 14.64 3.65
N LYS A 194 23.93 15.18 3.19
CA LYS A 194 22.76 15.45 4.04
C LYS A 194 21.56 14.55 3.76
N GLN A 195 21.71 13.58 2.89
CA GLN A 195 20.63 12.69 2.44
C GLN A 195 19.98 11.96 3.61
N GLN A 196 20.74 11.38 4.54
CA GLN A 196 20.19 10.69 5.70
C GLN A 196 19.35 11.61 6.59
N LYS A 197 19.79 12.87 6.79
CA LYS A 197 19.02 13.85 7.57
C LYS A 197 17.73 14.26 6.87
N ILE A 198 17.77 14.41 5.55
CA ILE A 198 16.58 14.71 4.74
C ILE A 198 15.61 13.53 4.77
N GLU A 199 16.12 12.31 4.66
CA GLU A 199 15.33 11.08 4.78
C GLU A 199 14.66 11.00 6.17
N GLN A 200 15.36 11.29 7.24
CA GLN A 200 14.80 11.33 8.59
C GLN A 200 13.64 12.33 8.70
N VAL A 201 13.79 13.52 8.14
CA VAL A 201 12.70 14.51 8.11
C VAL A 201 11.52 14.03 7.27
N PHE A 202 11.78 13.39 6.12
CA PHE A 202 10.74 12.83 5.28
C PHE A 202 9.98 11.70 5.99
N ARG A 203 10.69 10.80 6.67
CA ARG A 203 10.11 9.73 7.49
C ARG A 203 9.30 10.27 8.66
N PHE A 204 9.81 11.29 9.36
CA PHE A 204 9.08 11.97 10.44
C PHE A 204 7.76 12.54 9.95
N PHE A 205 7.79 13.30 8.84
CA PHE A 205 6.59 13.90 8.27
C PHE A 205 5.59 12.83 7.82
N GLY A 206 6.07 11.79 7.11
CA GLY A 206 5.24 10.68 6.64
C GLY A 206 4.62 9.88 7.80
N LEU A 207 5.36 9.67 8.89
CA LEU A 207 4.83 8.94 10.05
C LEU A 207 3.73 9.75 10.77
N VAL A 208 3.89 11.07 10.90
CA VAL A 208 2.83 11.93 11.45
C VAL A 208 1.58 11.88 10.56
N ASP A 209 1.74 11.89 9.23
CA ASP A 209 0.63 11.77 8.28
C ASP A 209 -0.10 10.42 8.40
N VAL A 210 0.66 9.34 8.46
CA VAL A 210 0.11 7.98 8.67
C VAL A 210 -0.66 7.89 9.99
N LEU A 211 -0.11 8.41 11.10
CA LEU A 211 -0.80 8.40 12.39
C LEU A 211 -2.11 9.20 12.37
N CYS A 212 -2.12 10.37 11.74
CA CYS A 212 -3.36 11.13 11.53
C CYS A 212 -4.39 10.35 10.68
N SER A 213 -3.94 9.71 9.62
CA SER A 213 -4.79 8.94 8.71
C SER A 213 -5.37 7.70 9.39
N VAL A 214 -4.56 6.96 10.16
CA VAL A 214 -5.03 5.79 10.93
C VAL A 214 -6.02 6.20 12.02
N SER A 215 -5.78 7.31 12.72
CA SER A 215 -6.72 7.83 13.71
C SER A 215 -8.10 8.12 13.08
N MET A 216 -8.13 8.78 11.93
CA MET A 216 -9.39 9.06 11.21
C MET A 216 -10.04 7.79 10.68
N PHE A 217 -9.25 6.88 10.15
CA PHE A 217 -9.74 5.60 9.66
C PHE A 217 -10.43 4.82 10.78
N ARG A 218 -9.80 4.72 11.97
CA ARG A 218 -10.40 4.05 13.12
C ARG A 218 -11.74 4.68 13.55
N GLU A 219 -11.87 6.00 13.49
CA GLU A 219 -13.14 6.68 13.79
C GLU A 219 -14.23 6.41 12.76
N SER A 220 -13.86 6.15 11.51
CA SER A 220 -14.83 5.82 10.45
C SER A 220 -15.38 4.40 10.55
N LEU A 221 -14.73 3.52 11.35
CA LEU A 221 -15.14 2.13 11.52
C LEU A 221 -16.30 2.00 12.51
N PRO A 222 -17.25 1.07 12.29
CA PRO A 222 -18.32 0.79 13.26
C PRO A 222 -17.78 0.44 14.65
N TYR A 223 -16.72 -0.34 14.68
CA TYR A 223 -15.88 -0.66 15.83
C TYR A 223 -14.55 -1.25 15.37
N HIS A 224 -13.56 -1.19 16.23
CA HIS A 224 -12.26 -1.80 16.01
C HIS A 224 -11.67 -2.27 17.32
N SER A 225 -10.64 -3.11 17.25
CA SER A 225 -9.82 -3.50 18.40
C SER A 225 -8.35 -3.51 18.03
N LEU A 226 -7.49 -3.51 19.04
CA LEU A 226 -6.07 -3.75 18.83
C LEU A 226 -5.80 -5.25 18.67
N PRO A 227 -4.80 -5.65 17.88
CA PRO A 227 -4.43 -7.05 17.72
C PRO A 227 -3.90 -7.64 19.02
N GLY A 228 -4.48 -8.77 19.43
CA GLY A 228 -3.98 -9.58 20.52
C GLY A 228 -2.97 -10.62 20.00
N ARG A 229 -1.84 -10.78 20.69
CA ARG A 229 -0.90 -11.87 20.39
C ARG A 229 -1.21 -13.07 21.28
N CYS A 230 -1.41 -14.23 20.66
CA CYS A 230 -1.55 -15.48 21.39
C CYS A 230 -0.23 -15.84 22.07
N ARG A 231 -0.31 -16.25 23.34
CA ARG A 231 0.81 -16.89 24.05
C ARG A 231 0.97 -18.33 23.56
N GLU A 232 2.07 -18.93 23.90
CA GLU A 232 2.31 -20.34 23.58
C GLU A 232 1.22 -21.21 24.24
N GLY A 233 0.47 -21.96 23.42
CA GLY A 233 -0.69 -22.75 23.87
C GLY A 233 -2.06 -22.07 23.79
N GLU A 234 -2.12 -20.76 23.51
CA GLU A 234 -3.38 -20.06 23.25
C GLU A 234 -3.86 -20.27 21.81
N SER A 235 -5.16 -20.36 21.63
CA SER A 235 -5.81 -20.60 20.35
C SER A 235 -6.04 -19.30 19.57
N PHE A 236 -6.05 -19.39 18.26
CA PHE A 236 -6.56 -18.31 17.39
C PHE A 236 -8.03 -18.02 17.71
N HIS A 237 -8.34 -16.78 17.97
CA HIS A 237 -9.67 -16.35 18.37
C HIS A 237 -10.07 -15.04 17.69
N VAL A 238 -11.27 -15.02 17.15
CA VAL A 238 -11.87 -13.85 16.52
C VAL A 238 -13.30 -13.69 17.00
N ALA A 239 -13.62 -12.54 17.57
CA ALA A 239 -14.98 -12.20 18.01
C ALA A 239 -15.54 -11.05 17.17
N ASP A 240 -16.73 -11.24 16.62
CA ASP A 240 -17.49 -10.24 15.86
C ASP A 240 -16.68 -9.59 14.73
N ILE A 241 -16.01 -10.40 13.89
CA ILE A 241 -15.30 -9.92 12.72
C ILE A 241 -16.29 -9.52 11.62
N TYR A 242 -16.00 -8.41 10.95
CA TYR A 242 -16.75 -7.93 9.79
C TYR A 242 -15.80 -7.52 8.67
N HIS A 243 -16.33 -7.42 7.45
CA HIS A 243 -15.57 -6.93 6.31
C HIS A 243 -15.71 -5.42 6.18
N PRO A 244 -14.60 -4.62 6.25
CA PRO A 244 -14.69 -3.15 6.33
C PRO A 244 -15.27 -2.48 5.08
N LEU A 245 -15.31 -3.16 3.94
CA LEU A 245 -15.85 -2.65 2.67
C LEU A 245 -17.28 -3.14 2.36
N ILE A 246 -17.94 -3.84 3.28
CA ILE A 246 -19.31 -4.29 3.10
C ILE A 246 -20.20 -3.50 4.06
N ASP A 247 -21.09 -2.70 3.50
CA ASP A 247 -22.07 -1.95 4.28
C ASP A 247 -23.00 -2.92 5.04
N HIS A 248 -23.24 -2.62 6.32
CA HIS A 248 -24.08 -3.44 7.20
C HIS A 248 -23.63 -4.91 7.27
N CYS A 249 -22.33 -5.18 7.18
CA CYS A 249 -21.77 -6.52 7.24
C CYS A 249 -22.21 -7.24 8.52
N VAL A 250 -22.71 -8.46 8.36
CA VAL A 250 -23.04 -9.32 9.49
C VAL A 250 -21.74 -9.85 10.11
N SER A 251 -21.53 -9.55 11.38
CA SER A 251 -20.32 -9.98 12.10
C SER A 251 -20.39 -11.46 12.49
N ASN A 252 -19.21 -12.10 12.53
CA ASN A 252 -19.07 -13.51 12.86
C ASN A 252 -17.97 -13.75 13.89
N THR A 253 -18.12 -14.83 14.67
CA THR A 253 -17.16 -15.23 15.71
C THR A 253 -16.66 -16.65 15.43
N VAL A 254 -15.34 -16.85 15.58
CA VAL A 254 -14.72 -18.17 15.46
C VAL A 254 -13.61 -18.31 16.51
N THR A 255 -13.57 -19.48 17.14
CA THR A 255 -12.50 -19.87 18.08
C THR A 255 -11.95 -21.21 17.67
N LEU A 256 -10.66 -21.29 17.43
CA LEU A 256 -10.00 -22.54 17.08
C LEU A 256 -9.56 -23.28 18.35
N HIS A 257 -9.81 -24.57 18.38
CA HIS A 257 -9.40 -25.45 19.49
C HIS A 257 -8.22 -26.34 19.07
N GLY A 258 -7.21 -25.72 18.43
CA GLY A 258 -6.01 -26.44 17.95
C GLY A 258 -6.17 -27.06 16.53
N LYS A 259 -7.32 -26.86 15.90
CA LYS A 259 -7.59 -27.31 14.52
C LYS A 259 -7.72 -26.12 13.57
N SER A 260 -7.60 -26.40 12.28
CA SER A 260 -7.94 -25.46 11.19
C SER A 260 -9.45 -25.42 10.93
N VAL A 261 -9.93 -24.55 10.06
CA VAL A 261 -11.37 -24.32 9.82
C VAL A 261 -11.75 -24.74 8.41
N LEU A 262 -12.76 -25.59 8.31
CA LEU A 262 -13.42 -25.91 7.03
C LEU A 262 -14.87 -25.39 7.06
N ILE A 263 -15.20 -24.57 6.06
CA ILE A 263 -16.48 -23.89 5.95
C ILE A 263 -17.24 -24.43 4.74
N THR A 264 -18.42 -25.00 4.99
CA THR A 264 -19.33 -25.47 3.95
C THR A 264 -20.51 -24.53 3.77
N GLY A 265 -21.26 -24.68 2.69
CA GLY A 265 -22.48 -23.90 2.42
C GLY A 265 -22.63 -23.56 0.95
N SER A 266 -23.81 -23.04 0.60
CA SER A 266 -24.12 -22.63 -0.77
C SER A 266 -23.33 -21.41 -1.22
N ASN A 267 -23.27 -21.20 -2.54
CA ASN A 267 -22.76 -19.96 -3.10
C ASN A 267 -23.66 -18.79 -2.65
N MET A 268 -23.12 -17.60 -2.49
CA MET A 268 -23.78 -16.39 -1.97
C MET A 268 -24.06 -16.38 -0.45
N SER A 269 -23.82 -17.48 0.30
CA SER A 269 -24.09 -17.54 1.74
C SER A 269 -23.10 -16.73 2.61
N GLY A 270 -22.00 -16.24 2.04
CA GLY A 270 -21.01 -15.41 2.75
C GLY A 270 -19.67 -16.08 3.06
N LYS A 271 -19.42 -17.34 2.64
CA LYS A 271 -18.17 -18.09 2.89
C LYS A 271 -16.92 -17.31 2.50
N THR A 272 -16.84 -16.91 1.23
CA THR A 272 -15.69 -16.16 0.67
C THR A 272 -15.50 -14.83 1.37
N SER A 273 -16.59 -14.10 1.65
CA SER A 273 -16.52 -12.80 2.35
C SER A 273 -15.98 -12.95 3.76
N PHE A 274 -16.35 -14.00 4.48
CA PHE A 274 -15.85 -14.30 5.83
C PHE A 274 -14.34 -14.60 5.80
N ILE A 275 -13.88 -15.47 4.90
CA ILE A 275 -12.44 -15.80 4.78
C ILE A 275 -11.63 -14.55 4.40
N ARG A 276 -12.14 -13.73 3.48
CA ARG A 276 -11.52 -12.44 3.14
C ARG A 276 -11.44 -11.51 4.34
N SER A 277 -12.49 -11.47 5.17
CA SER A 277 -12.47 -10.65 6.39
C SER A 277 -11.33 -11.05 7.33
N ILE A 278 -11.06 -12.35 7.51
CA ILE A 278 -9.92 -12.85 8.29
C ILE A 278 -8.60 -12.32 7.73
N GLY A 279 -8.39 -12.45 6.40
CA GLY A 279 -7.15 -12.01 5.74
C GLY A 279 -6.94 -10.50 5.82
N VAL A 280 -7.96 -9.71 5.48
CA VAL A 280 -7.90 -8.25 5.52
C VAL A 280 -7.69 -7.75 6.96
N CYS A 281 -8.33 -8.40 7.94
CA CYS A 281 -8.15 -8.07 9.35
C CYS A 281 -6.71 -8.36 9.81
N GLN A 282 -6.10 -9.48 9.42
CA GLN A 282 -4.71 -9.77 9.75
C GLN A 282 -3.74 -8.78 9.10
N LEU A 283 -3.93 -8.44 7.81
CA LEU A 283 -3.12 -7.43 7.15
C LEU A 283 -3.21 -6.07 7.85
N ALA A 284 -4.42 -5.65 8.24
CA ALA A 284 -4.62 -4.41 8.98
C ALA A 284 -4.03 -4.48 10.41
N ALA A 285 -4.09 -5.63 11.05
CA ALA A 285 -3.46 -5.86 12.36
C ALA A 285 -1.94 -5.68 12.30
N GLU A 286 -1.29 -6.22 11.27
CA GLU A 286 0.16 -6.10 11.10
C GLU A 286 0.58 -4.71 10.61
N ALA A 287 -0.14 -4.12 9.65
CA ALA A 287 0.22 -2.84 9.03
C ALA A 287 -0.24 -1.63 9.86
N LEU A 288 -1.49 -1.66 10.36
CA LEU A 288 -2.17 -0.52 10.96
C LEU A 288 -2.42 -0.68 12.47
N ASN A 289 -1.97 -1.77 13.06
CA ASN A 289 -2.28 -2.14 14.46
C ASN A 289 -3.78 -2.05 14.76
N THR A 290 -4.64 -2.43 13.80
CA THR A 290 -6.09 -2.25 13.84
C THR A 290 -6.78 -3.50 13.32
N CYS A 291 -7.77 -3.99 14.06
CA CYS A 291 -8.55 -5.16 13.69
C CYS A 291 -10.01 -4.78 13.48
N PHE A 292 -10.64 -5.32 12.43
CA PHE A 292 -12.07 -5.17 12.12
C PHE A 292 -12.92 -6.17 12.87
N ALA A 293 -12.71 -6.22 14.19
CA ALA A 293 -13.34 -7.17 15.10
C ALA A 293 -13.39 -6.58 16.51
N ARG A 294 -14.25 -7.12 17.39
CA ARG A 294 -14.22 -6.78 18.83
C ARG A 294 -13.02 -7.40 19.53
N SER A 295 -12.54 -8.55 19.04
CA SER A 295 -11.30 -9.18 19.49
C SER A 295 -10.69 -9.97 18.33
N PHE A 296 -9.40 -9.82 18.12
CA PHE A 296 -8.65 -10.60 17.12
C PHE A 296 -7.32 -11.02 17.75
N ARG A 297 -7.19 -12.32 18.07
CA ARG A 297 -5.99 -12.90 18.68
C ARG A 297 -5.40 -13.96 17.76
N TYR A 298 -4.12 -13.86 17.48
CA TYR A 298 -3.42 -14.75 16.58
C TYR A 298 -1.95 -14.95 16.98
N PRO A 299 -1.31 -16.06 16.55
CA PRO A 299 0.09 -16.32 16.82
C PRO A 299 1.01 -15.23 16.29
N SER A 300 2.04 -14.89 17.05
CA SER A 300 3.03 -13.89 16.64
C SER A 300 3.84 -14.34 15.42
N GLY A 301 4.09 -13.43 14.48
CA GLY A 301 4.90 -13.70 13.28
C GLY A 301 4.22 -14.59 12.24
N MET A 302 2.91 -14.78 12.32
CA MET A 302 2.14 -15.55 11.34
C MET A 302 2.11 -14.83 10.00
N ARG A 303 2.49 -15.54 8.92
CA ARG A 303 2.48 -15.02 7.55
C ARG A 303 1.20 -15.42 6.85
N LEU A 304 0.63 -14.50 6.06
CA LEU A 304 -0.58 -14.75 5.29
C LEU A 304 -0.23 -15.23 3.88
N ALA A 305 -0.89 -16.32 3.44
CA ALA A 305 -0.92 -16.76 2.05
C ALA A 305 -2.36 -17.10 1.65
N SER A 306 -2.79 -16.64 0.48
CA SER A 306 -4.18 -16.83 0.05
C SER A 306 -4.28 -17.32 -1.39
N ALA A 307 -5.24 -18.24 -1.64
CA ALA A 307 -5.70 -18.65 -2.95
C ALA A 307 -7.23 -18.47 -2.98
N ILE A 308 -7.65 -17.23 -3.18
CA ILE A 308 -9.06 -16.82 -3.25
C ILE A 308 -9.27 -16.15 -4.59
N HIS A 309 -10.21 -16.70 -5.38
CA HIS A 309 -10.62 -16.14 -6.65
C HIS A 309 -9.46 -15.93 -7.63
N MET A 310 -8.91 -17.00 -8.16
CA MET A 310 -7.94 -16.93 -9.25
C MET A 310 -8.70 -16.71 -10.57
N GLU A 311 -8.36 -15.67 -11.31
CA GLU A 311 -8.97 -15.34 -12.60
C GLU A 311 -8.21 -16.00 -13.75
N ASP A 312 -8.92 -16.35 -14.82
CA ASP A 312 -8.32 -16.81 -16.07
C ASP A 312 -7.47 -15.68 -16.69
N SER A 313 -6.17 -15.88 -16.78
CA SER A 313 -5.30 -15.00 -17.55
C SER A 313 -5.24 -15.48 -19.01
N LEU A 314 -6.13 -14.95 -19.84
CA LEU A 314 -6.12 -15.19 -21.29
C LEU A 314 -4.80 -14.77 -21.95
N LEU A 315 -4.04 -13.87 -21.32
CA LEU A 315 -2.78 -13.34 -21.84
C LEU A 315 -1.59 -14.28 -21.63
N GLU A 316 -1.63 -15.16 -20.62
CA GLU A 316 -0.52 -16.07 -20.32
C GLU A 316 -0.66 -17.46 -20.95
N GLY A 317 -1.79 -17.77 -21.60
CA GLY A 317 -2.04 -19.07 -22.27
C GLY A 317 -2.01 -20.29 -21.36
N LYS A 318 -2.05 -20.09 -20.02
CA LYS A 318 -2.09 -21.15 -19.02
C LYS A 318 -3.53 -21.51 -18.68
N SER A 319 -3.82 -22.80 -18.58
CA SER A 319 -5.10 -23.27 -18.04
C SER A 319 -5.24 -22.82 -16.59
N PHE A 320 -6.43 -22.31 -16.21
CA PHE A 320 -6.82 -21.99 -14.83
C PHE A 320 -6.40 -23.09 -13.84
N PHE A 321 -6.66 -24.36 -14.17
CA PHE A 321 -6.31 -25.50 -13.34
C PHE A 321 -4.80 -25.61 -13.12
N LEU A 322 -3.96 -25.38 -14.14
CA LEU A 322 -2.51 -25.45 -14.00
C LEU A 322 -1.97 -24.33 -13.10
N GLN A 323 -2.51 -23.15 -13.21
CA GLN A 323 -2.14 -22.02 -12.35
C GLN A 323 -2.53 -22.28 -10.89
N GLU A 324 -3.73 -22.82 -10.66
CA GLU A 324 -4.18 -23.23 -9.33
C GLU A 324 -3.25 -24.28 -8.72
N VAL A 325 -2.90 -25.33 -9.48
CA VAL A 325 -1.96 -26.37 -9.05
C VAL A 325 -0.59 -25.79 -8.69
N GLN A 326 -0.08 -24.84 -9.46
CA GLN A 326 1.20 -24.19 -9.17
C GLN A 326 1.14 -23.36 -7.88
N THR A 327 0.10 -22.54 -7.69
CA THR A 327 -0.11 -21.74 -6.48
C THR A 327 -0.23 -22.63 -5.23
N ILE A 328 -1.00 -23.72 -5.32
CA ILE A 328 -1.14 -24.66 -4.19
C ILE A 328 0.17 -25.38 -3.89
N LYS A 329 0.95 -25.72 -4.91
CA LYS A 329 2.30 -26.27 -4.70
C LYS A 329 3.19 -25.32 -3.93
N GLU A 330 3.22 -24.03 -4.29
CA GLU A 330 3.97 -23.00 -3.56
C GLU A 330 3.49 -22.92 -2.10
N MET A 331 2.19 -22.98 -1.84
CA MET A 331 1.65 -22.99 -0.47
C MET A 331 2.09 -24.23 0.32
N ILE A 332 2.16 -25.41 -0.31
CA ILE A 332 2.70 -26.61 0.33
C ILE A 332 4.18 -26.44 0.68
N ASP A 333 4.95 -25.81 -0.18
CA ASP A 333 6.35 -25.53 0.10
C ASP A 333 6.52 -24.53 1.26
N LEU A 334 5.72 -23.45 1.28
CA LEU A 334 5.64 -22.50 2.39
C LEU A 334 5.19 -23.17 3.69
N SER A 335 4.27 -24.14 3.63
CA SER A 335 3.76 -24.83 4.83
C SER A 335 4.84 -25.54 5.64
N ARG A 336 5.96 -25.92 5.01
CA ARG A 336 7.11 -26.57 5.66
C ARG A 336 7.89 -25.61 6.57
N GLU A 337 7.85 -24.30 6.29
CA GLU A 337 8.47 -23.28 7.13
C GLU A 337 7.68 -23.08 8.44
N GLY A 338 6.39 -23.39 8.42
CA GLY A 338 5.47 -23.24 9.56
C GLY A 338 5.01 -21.79 9.79
N ASN A 339 4.07 -21.67 10.72
CA ASN A 339 3.54 -20.38 11.17
C ASN A 339 2.90 -19.52 10.06
N HIS A 340 2.14 -20.19 9.16
CA HIS A 340 1.36 -19.54 8.11
C HIS A 340 -0.14 -19.60 8.39
N LEU A 341 -0.85 -18.56 7.96
CA LEU A 341 -2.29 -18.53 7.79
C LEU A 341 -2.62 -18.69 6.31
N PHE A 342 -3.18 -19.84 5.97
CA PHE A 342 -3.62 -20.14 4.62
C PHE A 342 -5.11 -19.86 4.49
N LEU A 343 -5.49 -19.09 3.47
CA LEU A 343 -6.88 -18.78 3.13
C LEU A 343 -7.19 -19.33 1.75
N LEU A 344 -8.12 -20.26 1.68
CA LEU A 344 -8.42 -21.01 0.48
C LEU A 344 -9.93 -20.95 0.18
N ASP A 345 -10.28 -20.73 -1.09
CA ASP A 345 -11.67 -20.70 -1.54
C ASP A 345 -11.88 -21.66 -2.71
N GLU A 346 -12.65 -22.73 -2.47
CA GLU A 346 -13.05 -23.71 -3.47
C GLU A 346 -11.91 -24.28 -4.33
N LEU A 347 -11.14 -25.20 -3.75
CA LEU A 347 -9.97 -25.80 -4.38
C LEU A 347 -10.31 -26.70 -5.59
N PHE A 348 -9.50 -26.61 -6.64
CA PHE A 348 -9.48 -27.50 -7.81
C PHE A 348 -10.79 -27.60 -8.59
N LYS A 349 -11.46 -26.46 -8.81
CA LYS A 349 -12.71 -26.40 -9.57
C LYS A 349 -12.61 -26.94 -11.00
N GLY A 350 -11.42 -26.95 -11.58
CA GLY A 350 -11.18 -27.34 -12.97
C GLY A 350 -11.10 -28.85 -13.26
N THR A 351 -11.39 -29.74 -12.27
CA THR A 351 -11.35 -31.19 -12.46
C THR A 351 -12.64 -31.90 -12.01
N ASN A 352 -12.73 -33.21 -12.26
CA ASN A 352 -13.91 -34.02 -11.87
C ASN A 352 -14.03 -34.10 -10.33
N THR A 353 -15.25 -34.31 -9.84
CA THR A 353 -15.58 -34.28 -8.41
C THR A 353 -14.78 -35.28 -7.57
N VAL A 354 -14.60 -36.52 -8.07
CA VAL A 354 -13.89 -37.56 -7.29
C VAL A 354 -12.42 -37.22 -7.09
N GLU A 355 -11.74 -36.82 -8.16
CA GLU A 355 -10.34 -36.40 -8.10
C GLU A 355 -10.17 -35.10 -7.29
N ARG A 356 -11.07 -34.12 -7.46
CA ARG A 356 -11.09 -32.89 -6.72
C ARG A 356 -11.10 -33.11 -5.21
N ILE A 357 -12.05 -33.93 -4.73
CA ILE A 357 -12.17 -34.25 -3.30
C ILE A 357 -10.91 -34.97 -2.78
N ALA A 358 -10.39 -35.93 -3.54
CA ALA A 358 -9.20 -36.70 -3.16
C ALA A 358 -7.94 -35.78 -3.06
N ILE A 359 -7.74 -34.93 -4.08
CA ILE A 359 -6.62 -33.99 -4.10
C ILE A 359 -6.77 -32.93 -2.99
N ALA A 360 -7.96 -32.34 -2.84
CA ALA A 360 -8.22 -31.34 -1.82
C ALA A 360 -7.98 -31.90 -0.40
N LYS A 361 -8.45 -33.13 -0.10
CA LYS A 361 -8.16 -33.80 1.18
C LYS A 361 -6.67 -33.95 1.43
N ALA A 362 -5.91 -34.44 0.45
CA ALA A 362 -4.47 -34.63 0.61
C ALA A 362 -3.72 -33.32 0.83
N VAL A 363 -4.06 -32.29 0.05
CA VAL A 363 -3.49 -30.93 0.17
C VAL A 363 -3.80 -30.31 1.53
N LEU A 364 -5.08 -30.31 1.92
CA LEU A 364 -5.51 -29.72 3.19
C LEU A 364 -4.86 -30.38 4.39
N SER A 365 -4.70 -31.72 4.38
CA SER A 365 -3.96 -32.46 5.42
C SER A 365 -2.46 -32.15 5.42
N ALA A 366 -1.87 -31.76 4.27
CA ALA A 366 -0.48 -31.36 4.21
C ALA A 366 -0.26 -29.93 4.76
N LEU A 367 -1.18 -28.99 4.47
CA LEU A 367 -1.05 -27.58 4.84
C LEU A 367 -1.12 -27.33 6.35
N ILE A 368 -1.86 -28.13 7.13
CA ILE A 368 -2.03 -27.94 8.58
C ILE A 368 -0.78 -28.31 9.41
N ARG A 369 0.23 -28.87 8.78
CA ARG A 369 1.47 -29.25 9.47
C ARG A 369 2.22 -28.02 9.99
N GLN A 370 3.15 -28.23 10.93
CA GLN A 370 4.09 -27.20 11.40
C GLN A 370 3.43 -25.93 11.99
N ARG A 371 2.35 -26.10 12.77
CA ARG A 371 1.61 -24.98 13.41
C ARG A 371 0.97 -24.00 12.42
N ASN A 372 0.70 -24.41 11.21
CA ASN A 372 -0.05 -23.60 10.25
C ASN A 372 -1.55 -23.61 10.61
N ILE A 373 -2.23 -22.54 10.25
CA ILE A 373 -3.69 -22.41 10.36
C ILE A 373 -4.27 -22.29 8.97
N VAL A 374 -5.29 -23.05 8.66
CA VAL A 374 -5.96 -23.04 7.37
C VAL A 374 -7.44 -22.68 7.56
N PHE A 375 -7.90 -21.68 6.82
CA PHE A 375 -9.32 -21.42 6.60
C PHE A 375 -9.64 -21.78 5.16
N VAL A 376 -10.50 -22.76 4.98
CA VAL A 376 -10.92 -23.20 3.64
C VAL A 376 -12.43 -23.17 3.53
N SER A 377 -12.95 -22.60 2.42
CA SER A 377 -14.34 -22.73 2.02
C SER A 377 -14.49 -23.74 0.88
N THR A 378 -15.57 -24.50 0.93
CA THR A 378 -15.91 -25.47 -0.11
C THR A 378 -17.42 -25.70 -0.18
N HIS A 379 -17.88 -26.10 -1.34
CA HIS A 379 -19.23 -26.64 -1.51
C HIS A 379 -19.26 -28.19 -1.49
N ASP A 380 -18.09 -28.84 -1.43
CA ASP A 380 -17.97 -30.30 -1.35
C ASP A 380 -18.20 -30.77 0.10
N ILE A 381 -19.41 -31.21 0.41
CA ILE A 381 -19.81 -31.65 1.75
C ILE A 381 -19.04 -32.91 2.19
N GLU A 382 -18.64 -33.73 1.24
CA GLU A 382 -17.84 -34.93 1.46
C GLU A 382 -16.51 -34.64 2.15
N LEU A 383 -15.88 -33.51 1.84
CA LEU A 383 -14.64 -33.07 2.50
C LEU A 383 -14.82 -32.86 4.01
N ALA A 384 -16.00 -32.42 4.45
CA ALA A 384 -16.28 -32.22 5.88
C ALA A 384 -16.19 -33.57 6.62
N SER A 385 -16.70 -34.65 6.03
CA SER A 385 -16.63 -35.98 6.63
C SER A 385 -15.20 -36.54 6.66
N LEU A 386 -14.40 -36.27 5.62
CA LEU A 386 -13.02 -36.76 5.49
C LEU A 386 -12.02 -35.99 6.37
N LEU A 387 -12.33 -34.76 6.75
CA LEU A 387 -11.42 -33.85 7.48
C LEU A 387 -11.91 -33.53 8.90
N LYS A 388 -12.99 -34.12 9.41
CA LYS A 388 -13.57 -33.83 10.75
C LYS A 388 -12.59 -33.96 11.92
N ASP A 389 -11.59 -34.83 11.81
CA ASP A 389 -10.59 -35.02 12.85
C ASP A 389 -9.45 -33.97 12.82
N GLU A 390 -9.24 -33.34 11.65
CA GLU A 390 -8.17 -32.38 11.37
C GLU A 390 -8.66 -30.93 11.38
N TYR A 391 -9.97 -30.69 11.10
CA TYR A 391 -10.58 -29.37 10.97
C TYR A 391 -11.79 -29.22 11.86
N ASP A 392 -11.96 -28.01 12.43
CA ASP A 392 -13.23 -27.59 13.01
C ASP A 392 -14.19 -27.24 11.87
N LEU A 393 -15.38 -27.85 11.90
CA LEU A 393 -16.37 -27.71 10.84
C LEU A 393 -17.33 -26.58 11.15
N TYR A 394 -17.53 -25.72 10.15
CA TYR A 394 -18.52 -24.65 10.21
C TYR A 394 -19.31 -24.60 8.90
N HIS A 395 -20.45 -23.95 8.94
CA HIS A 395 -21.24 -23.73 7.73
C HIS A 395 -21.97 -22.40 7.73
N PHE A 396 -22.29 -21.96 6.54
CA PHE A 396 -23.30 -20.95 6.26
C PHE A 396 -24.49 -21.62 5.60
N CYS A 397 -25.69 -21.19 5.92
CA CYS A 397 -26.91 -21.73 5.31
C CYS A 397 -27.82 -20.58 4.84
N GLU A 398 -28.62 -20.89 3.85
CA GLU A 398 -29.76 -20.12 3.43
C GLU A 398 -30.98 -20.47 4.27
N ASN A 399 -31.85 -19.50 4.51
CA ASN A 399 -33.17 -19.69 5.11
C ASN A 399 -34.23 -19.54 4.02
N VAL A 400 -35.13 -20.50 3.97
CA VAL A 400 -36.27 -20.45 3.07
C VAL A 400 -37.55 -20.35 3.91
N GLU A 401 -38.09 -19.14 3.99
CA GLU A 401 -39.35 -18.88 4.72
C GLU A 401 -40.38 -18.32 3.74
N ASN A 402 -41.59 -18.89 3.75
CA ASN A 402 -42.71 -18.46 2.92
C ASN A 402 -42.41 -18.33 1.41
N GLY A 403 -41.54 -19.20 0.87
CA GLY A 403 -41.13 -19.13 -0.53
C GLY A 403 -40.13 -18.01 -0.87
N VAL A 404 -39.57 -17.34 0.11
CA VAL A 404 -38.53 -16.33 -0.05
C VAL A 404 -37.21 -16.88 0.42
N LEU A 405 -36.18 -16.77 -0.46
CA LEU A 405 -34.81 -17.10 -0.12
C LEU A 405 -34.16 -15.93 0.61
N SER A 406 -33.62 -16.17 1.79
CA SER A 406 -32.87 -15.20 2.56
C SER A 406 -31.58 -15.80 3.11
N PHE A 407 -30.58 -14.94 3.38
CA PHE A 407 -29.31 -15.34 3.95
C PHE A 407 -29.10 -14.58 5.27
N ASP A 408 -28.86 -15.31 6.36
CA ASP A 408 -28.54 -14.69 7.64
C ASP A 408 -27.07 -14.29 7.77
N TYR A 409 -26.22 -14.77 6.86
CA TYR A 409 -24.78 -14.55 6.81
C TYR A 409 -24.07 -14.88 8.14
N LYS A 410 -24.64 -15.82 8.93
CA LYS A 410 -24.10 -16.28 10.21
C LYS A 410 -23.34 -17.58 10.08
N LEU A 411 -22.11 -17.58 10.58
CA LEU A 411 -21.28 -18.77 10.70
C LEU A 411 -21.83 -19.67 11.82
N LYS A 412 -22.20 -20.89 11.50
CA LYS A 412 -22.77 -21.89 12.41
C LYS A 412 -21.80 -23.05 12.59
N PRO A 413 -21.67 -23.63 13.80
CA PRO A 413 -20.82 -24.80 14.01
C PRO A 413 -21.41 -26.05 13.36
N GLY A 414 -20.53 -26.98 12.97
CA GLY A 414 -20.88 -28.25 12.32
C GLY A 414 -20.99 -28.17 10.81
N PRO A 415 -21.15 -29.31 10.13
CA PRO A 415 -21.34 -29.37 8.68
C PRO A 415 -22.75 -28.95 8.29
N VAL A 416 -22.93 -28.55 7.01
CA VAL A 416 -24.26 -28.33 6.42
C VAL A 416 -25.05 -29.65 6.42
N THR A 417 -26.25 -29.63 6.97
CA THR A 417 -27.18 -30.79 7.01
C THR A 417 -28.27 -30.71 5.96
N GLU A 418 -28.63 -29.53 5.48
CA GLU A 418 -29.71 -29.30 4.55
C GLU A 418 -29.17 -28.98 3.13
N ARG A 419 -29.74 -29.61 2.13
CA ARG A 419 -29.46 -29.35 0.71
C ARG A 419 -30.64 -28.62 0.11
N ASN A 420 -30.54 -27.31 -0.09
CA ASN A 420 -31.65 -26.48 -0.55
C ASN A 420 -31.58 -26.11 -2.04
N ALA A 421 -30.59 -26.63 -2.79
CA ALA A 421 -30.41 -26.24 -4.20
C ALA A 421 -31.64 -26.51 -5.07
N ILE A 422 -32.30 -27.67 -4.90
CA ILE A 422 -33.52 -28.04 -5.66
C ILE A 422 -34.69 -27.15 -5.20
N ARG A 423 -34.79 -26.86 -3.91
CA ARG A 423 -35.83 -25.98 -3.37
C ARG A 423 -35.71 -24.52 -3.90
N ILE A 424 -34.50 -24.10 -4.24
CA ILE A 424 -34.28 -22.81 -4.92
C ILE A 424 -34.90 -22.81 -6.32
N LEU A 425 -34.85 -23.91 -7.05
CA LEU A 425 -35.54 -24.04 -8.36
C LEU A 425 -37.05 -23.86 -8.23
N GLU A 426 -37.66 -24.41 -7.16
CA GLU A 426 -39.09 -24.20 -6.88
C GLU A 426 -39.42 -22.72 -6.67
N ILE A 427 -38.61 -22.04 -5.85
CA ILE A 427 -38.77 -20.60 -5.54
C ILE A 427 -38.60 -19.74 -6.79
N CYS A 428 -37.68 -20.12 -7.68
CA CYS A 428 -37.46 -19.43 -8.95
C CYS A 428 -38.56 -19.72 -10.01
N GLY A 429 -39.57 -20.57 -9.68
CA GLY A 429 -40.71 -20.86 -10.58
C GLY A 429 -40.39 -21.83 -11.71
N TYR A 430 -39.40 -22.71 -11.51
CA TYR A 430 -39.16 -23.78 -12.49
C TYR A 430 -40.36 -24.72 -12.62
N PRO A 431 -40.60 -25.33 -13.82
CA PRO A 431 -41.68 -26.30 -14.01
C PRO A 431 -41.61 -27.43 -12.98
N GLN A 432 -42.77 -27.81 -12.42
CA GLN A 432 -42.82 -28.87 -11.38
C GLN A 432 -42.23 -30.20 -11.84
N GLU A 433 -42.37 -30.54 -13.12
CA GLU A 433 -41.79 -31.74 -13.73
C GLU A 433 -40.26 -31.76 -13.58
N VAL A 434 -39.59 -30.63 -13.85
CA VAL A 434 -38.12 -30.49 -13.72
C VAL A 434 -37.68 -30.62 -12.26
N VAL A 435 -38.43 -30.03 -11.34
CA VAL A 435 -38.13 -30.08 -9.90
C VAL A 435 -38.31 -31.51 -9.36
N GLN A 436 -39.39 -32.21 -9.74
CA GLN A 436 -39.64 -33.58 -9.31
C GLN A 436 -38.61 -34.57 -9.88
N GLU A 437 -38.20 -34.37 -11.14
CA GLU A 437 -37.14 -35.17 -11.75
C GLU A 437 -35.79 -34.96 -11.00
N ALA A 438 -35.46 -33.72 -10.63
CA ALA A 438 -34.27 -33.42 -9.86
C ALA A 438 -34.28 -34.09 -8.46
N TYR A 439 -35.39 -34.06 -7.74
CA TYR A 439 -35.54 -34.81 -6.46
C TYR A 439 -35.39 -36.33 -6.65
N SER A 440 -35.98 -36.89 -7.71
CA SER A 440 -35.87 -38.28 -8.02
C SER A 440 -34.45 -38.74 -8.32
N ALA A 441 -33.70 -37.92 -9.07
CA ALA A 441 -32.31 -38.19 -9.40
C ALA A 441 -31.40 -38.19 -8.16
N VAL A 442 -31.60 -37.26 -7.21
CA VAL A 442 -30.84 -37.22 -5.95
C VAL A 442 -31.13 -38.41 -5.07
N GLY A 443 -32.40 -38.89 -5.02
CA GLY A 443 -32.77 -40.07 -4.28
C GLY A 443 -32.10 -41.36 -4.80
N GLN A 444 -31.88 -41.45 -6.11
CA GLN A 444 -31.16 -42.58 -6.73
C GLN A 444 -29.65 -42.53 -6.50
N THR A 445 -29.05 -41.33 -6.50
CA THR A 445 -27.60 -41.14 -6.30
C THR A 445 -27.17 -41.38 -4.85
N SER A 446 -28.09 -41.27 -3.89
CA SER A 446 -27.81 -41.53 -2.46
C SER A 446 -27.81 -43.03 -2.10
N GLN A 447 -28.09 -43.90 -3.05
CA GLN A 447 -28.08 -45.37 -2.88
C GLN A 447 -26.90 -46.07 -3.56
N LEU A 448 -26.07 -45.33 -4.28
CA LEU A 448 -24.78 -45.74 -4.85
C LEU A 448 -23.62 -45.23 -3.98
#